data_0773e8bf0eb4dc3dfc9d4954af6c83a2
#
_entry.id   0773e8bf0eb4dc3dfc9d4954af6c83a2
#
_cell.length_a   1.000
_cell.length_b   1.000
_cell.length_c   1.000
_cell.angle_alpha   90.00
_cell.angle_beta   90.00
_cell.angle_gamma   90.00
#
_symmetry.space_group_name_H-M   'P 1'
#
loop_
_entity.id
_entity.type
_entity.pdbx_description
1 polymer ?
#
loop_
_entity_poly.entity_id
_entity_poly.type
_entity_poly.pdbx_seq_one_letter_code
_entity_poly.pdbx_strand_id
1 'polypeptide(L)'
;MHEKVSMTTANPPASGRKAWTLRQANFALAVFLAAYILSFVDRQILGLMVDPIRHSLGLTDLQIGLLQGVAFALLYATMGVPFGMAVDRWSRRNLIVIGVVVWSLATALCGMAETFAALFMARIVVGVGEAMLSPAVHSFLADAYPAHRLARAMSIYMLGITVGSGIALIIGGSVVALIAQSGTTSLPLVGALEPWQATFMVVAAPGALIALLVLMVREPSRSHNAGGNASAVPGMGAVLRNLWINRRAFLAIH
;
A
#
# COMPACT_ATOMS: atom_id res chain seq x y z
N MET A 1 1.15 62.74 14.72
CA MET A 1 0.82 61.57 15.54
C MET A 1 1.24 60.38 14.70
N HIS A 2 2.49 59.93 14.88
CA HIS A 2 3.11 58.84 14.09
C HIS A 2 2.93 57.54 14.85
N GLU A 3 2.11 56.63 14.35
CA GLU A 3 1.93 55.29 14.89
C GLU A 3 3.09 54.42 14.43
N LYS A 4 3.93 54.01 15.39
CA LYS A 4 5.03 53.04 15.17
C LYS A 4 4.43 51.66 14.95
N VAL A 5 4.44 51.18 13.70
CA VAL A 5 4.20 49.78 13.36
C VAL A 5 5.35 48.97 13.95
N SER A 6 5.05 48.21 15.03
CA SER A 6 5.96 47.26 15.65
C SER A 6 6.20 46.12 14.67
N MET A 7 7.41 46.04 14.10
CA MET A 7 7.89 44.86 13.38
C MET A 7 8.05 43.71 14.38
N THR A 8 7.12 42.79 14.34
CA THR A 8 7.21 41.54 15.07
C THR A 8 8.41 40.77 14.53
N THR A 9 9.46 40.67 15.34
CA THR A 9 10.64 39.88 15.05
C THR A 9 10.26 38.41 14.84
N ALA A 10 10.47 37.94 13.63
CA ALA A 10 10.30 36.53 13.28
C ALA A 10 11.21 35.70 14.22
N ASN A 11 10.62 34.80 14.98
CA ASN A 11 11.31 33.84 15.82
C ASN A 11 12.27 33.02 14.95
N PRO A 12 13.58 32.88 15.32
CA PRO A 12 14.50 32.07 14.56
C PRO A 12 14.05 30.61 14.58
N PRO A 13 14.24 29.86 13.48
CA PRO A 13 13.84 28.47 13.43
C PRO A 13 14.57 27.65 14.50
N ALA A 14 13.82 26.85 15.27
CA ALA A 14 14.34 26.00 16.33
C ALA A 14 15.53 25.16 15.82
N SER A 15 16.69 25.42 16.40
CA SER A 15 17.97 24.83 16.07
C SER A 15 17.96 23.31 16.23
N GLY A 16 18.45 22.59 15.20
CA GLY A 16 18.94 21.23 15.36
C GLY A 16 18.34 20.13 14.48
N ARG A 17 17.26 20.37 13.72
CA ARG A 17 16.72 19.35 12.80
C ARG A 17 17.30 19.55 11.40
N LYS A 18 18.14 18.60 10.96
CA LYS A 18 18.61 18.58 9.57
C LYS A 18 17.41 18.66 8.63
N ALA A 19 17.33 19.74 7.84
CA ALA A 19 16.28 19.93 6.86
C ALA A 19 16.24 18.73 5.90
N TRP A 20 15.04 18.27 5.56
CA TRP A 20 14.84 17.20 4.60
C TRP A 20 15.27 17.67 3.21
N THR A 21 16.16 16.90 2.58
CA THR A 21 16.65 17.26 1.25
C THR A 21 15.73 16.69 0.16
N LEU A 22 15.64 17.38 -0.99
CA LEU A 22 14.88 16.87 -2.13
C LEU A 22 15.40 15.51 -2.64
N ARG A 23 16.70 15.22 -2.45
CA ARG A 23 17.26 13.90 -2.77
C ARG A 23 16.63 12.80 -1.91
N GLN A 24 16.44 13.04 -0.64
CA GLN A 24 15.78 12.10 0.28
C GLN A 24 14.29 11.93 -0.08
N ALA A 25 13.61 13.02 -0.42
CA ALA A 25 12.22 12.99 -0.87
C ALA A 25 12.05 12.17 -2.16
N ASN A 26 12.93 12.39 -3.14
CA ASN A 26 12.89 11.65 -4.41
C ASN A 26 13.25 10.17 -4.23
N PHE A 27 14.18 9.84 -3.34
CA PHE A 27 14.48 8.45 -2.99
C PHE A 27 13.27 7.77 -2.36
N ALA A 28 12.62 8.42 -1.39
CA ALA A 28 11.40 7.91 -0.77
C ALA A 28 10.28 7.69 -1.81
N LEU A 29 10.07 8.67 -2.70
CA LEU A 29 9.08 8.57 -3.78
C LEU A 29 9.37 7.39 -4.70
N ALA A 30 10.63 7.17 -5.10
CA ALA A 30 11.01 6.05 -5.95
C ALA A 30 10.75 4.69 -5.26
N VAL A 31 11.08 4.57 -3.98
CA VAL A 31 10.83 3.35 -3.17
C VAL A 31 9.32 3.11 -3.02
N PHE A 32 8.53 4.15 -2.73
CA PHE A 32 7.08 4.03 -2.60
C PHE A 32 6.40 3.73 -3.93
N LEU A 33 6.89 4.31 -5.02
CA LEU A 33 6.43 3.98 -6.37
C LEU A 33 6.70 2.51 -6.70
N ALA A 34 7.89 1.99 -6.37
CA ALA A 34 8.22 0.57 -6.54
C ALA A 34 7.32 -0.33 -5.70
N ALA A 35 7.04 0.04 -4.44
CA ALA A 35 6.08 -0.66 -3.58
C ALA A 35 4.68 -0.67 -4.19
N TYR A 36 4.23 0.45 -4.76
CA TYR A 36 2.92 0.57 -5.38
C TYR A 36 2.79 -0.25 -6.67
N ILE A 37 3.86 -0.25 -7.50
CA ILE A 37 3.95 -1.11 -8.69
C ILE A 37 3.86 -2.59 -8.28
N LEU A 38 4.61 -3.02 -7.25
CA LEU A 38 4.58 -4.39 -6.76
C LEU A 38 3.18 -4.80 -6.27
N SER A 39 2.49 -3.92 -5.54
CA SER A 39 1.11 -4.13 -5.09
C SER A 39 0.16 -4.36 -6.29
N PHE A 40 0.33 -3.61 -7.39
CA PHE A 40 -0.47 -3.84 -8.60
C PHE A 40 -0.11 -5.14 -9.32
N VAL A 41 1.16 -5.54 -9.33
CA VAL A 41 1.58 -6.85 -9.85
C VAL A 41 0.88 -7.98 -9.08
N ASP A 42 0.88 -7.90 -7.74
CA ASP A 42 0.24 -8.89 -6.87
C ASP A 42 -1.28 -9.02 -7.13
N ARG A 43 -1.96 -7.90 -7.34
CA ARG A 43 -3.40 -7.91 -7.68
C ARG A 43 -3.67 -8.58 -9.01
N GLN A 44 -2.88 -8.26 -10.03
CA GLN A 44 -3.10 -8.74 -11.39
C GLN A 44 -2.73 -10.21 -11.57
N ILE A 45 -1.77 -10.72 -10.79
CA ILE A 45 -1.31 -12.10 -10.91
C ILE A 45 -2.44 -13.10 -10.65
N LEU A 46 -3.33 -12.82 -9.70
CA LEU A 46 -4.48 -13.68 -9.45
C LEU A 46 -5.40 -13.79 -10.69
N GLY A 47 -5.63 -12.67 -11.38
CA GLY A 47 -6.43 -12.64 -12.61
C GLY A 47 -5.84 -13.52 -13.71
N LEU A 48 -4.49 -13.55 -13.82
CA LEU A 48 -3.79 -14.39 -14.80
C LEU A 48 -3.77 -15.88 -14.41
N MET A 49 -3.97 -16.18 -13.11
CA MET A 49 -3.93 -17.53 -12.56
C MET A 49 -5.32 -18.16 -12.38
N VAL A 50 -6.40 -17.52 -12.82
CA VAL A 50 -7.77 -17.99 -12.59
C VAL A 50 -7.99 -19.42 -13.09
N ASP A 51 -7.61 -19.70 -14.33
CA ASP A 51 -7.84 -21.03 -14.93
C ASP A 51 -6.99 -22.13 -14.24
N PRO A 52 -5.67 -21.94 -14.04
CA PRO A 52 -4.88 -22.90 -13.25
C PRO A 52 -5.42 -23.16 -11.85
N ILE A 53 -5.80 -22.11 -11.11
CA ILE A 53 -6.36 -22.23 -9.75
C ILE A 53 -7.70 -22.95 -9.77
N ARG A 54 -8.56 -22.63 -10.73
CA ARG A 54 -9.87 -23.28 -10.91
C ARG A 54 -9.71 -24.78 -11.10
N HIS A 55 -8.82 -25.18 -11.99
CA HIS A 55 -8.60 -26.62 -12.28
C HIS A 55 -7.94 -27.33 -11.11
N SER A 56 -6.95 -26.74 -10.47
CA SER A 56 -6.22 -27.34 -9.35
C SER A 56 -7.10 -27.53 -8.10
N LEU A 57 -7.90 -26.52 -7.75
CA LEU A 57 -8.72 -26.52 -6.53
C LEU A 57 -10.20 -26.88 -6.77
N GLY A 58 -10.62 -27.14 -8.02
CA GLY A 58 -11.99 -27.47 -8.36
C GLY A 58 -12.99 -26.37 -8.05
N LEU A 59 -12.64 -25.08 -8.31
CA LEU A 59 -13.44 -23.93 -7.89
C LEU A 59 -14.60 -23.62 -8.84
N THR A 60 -15.72 -23.21 -8.24
CA THR A 60 -16.89 -22.66 -8.95
C THR A 60 -16.65 -21.21 -9.38
N ASP A 61 -17.46 -20.72 -10.36
CA ASP A 61 -17.40 -19.32 -10.80
C ASP A 61 -17.66 -18.33 -9.66
N LEU A 62 -18.56 -18.67 -8.73
CA LEU A 62 -18.81 -17.86 -7.54
C LEU A 62 -17.57 -17.73 -6.67
N GLN A 63 -16.87 -18.84 -6.43
CA GLN A 63 -15.65 -18.83 -5.63
C GLN A 63 -14.53 -18.01 -6.29
N ILE A 64 -14.37 -18.10 -7.60
CA ILE A 64 -13.45 -17.27 -8.37
C ILE A 64 -13.82 -15.78 -8.26
N GLY A 65 -15.10 -15.44 -8.43
CA GLY A 65 -15.57 -14.07 -8.24
C GLY A 65 -15.32 -13.52 -6.84
N LEU A 66 -15.50 -14.36 -5.81
CA LEU A 66 -15.18 -14.00 -4.42
C LEU A 66 -13.68 -13.74 -4.23
N LEU A 67 -12.81 -14.56 -4.82
CA LEU A 67 -11.35 -14.39 -4.73
C LEU A 67 -10.87 -13.11 -5.43
N GLN A 68 -11.38 -12.82 -6.62
CA GLN A 68 -10.98 -11.66 -7.40
C GLN A 68 -11.51 -10.33 -6.85
N GLY A 69 -12.75 -10.33 -6.35
CA GLY A 69 -13.44 -9.13 -5.93
C GLY A 69 -13.50 -8.97 -4.41
N VAL A 70 -14.38 -9.77 -3.78
CA VAL A 70 -14.81 -9.56 -2.39
C VAL A 70 -13.68 -9.77 -1.39
N ALA A 71 -12.84 -10.81 -1.57
CA ALA A 71 -11.75 -11.12 -0.66
C ALA A 71 -10.80 -9.94 -0.45
N PHE A 72 -10.50 -9.24 -1.52
CA PHE A 72 -9.60 -8.10 -1.48
C PHE A 72 -10.35 -6.78 -1.20
N ALA A 73 -11.39 -6.47 -2.00
CA ALA A 73 -12.02 -5.15 -2.02
C ALA A 73 -12.68 -4.78 -0.69
N LEU A 74 -13.34 -5.74 -0.03
CA LEU A 74 -14.08 -5.49 1.20
C LEU A 74 -13.17 -4.98 2.31
N LEU A 75 -12.05 -5.67 2.56
CA LEU A 75 -11.13 -5.27 3.62
C LEU A 75 -10.23 -4.11 3.21
N TYR A 76 -9.82 -4.04 1.96
CA TYR A 76 -9.09 -2.88 1.46
C TYR A 76 -9.88 -1.58 1.68
N ALA A 77 -11.17 -1.56 1.33
CA ALA A 77 -12.02 -0.39 1.51
C ALA A 77 -12.31 -0.08 2.99
N THR A 78 -12.65 -1.10 3.79
CA THR A 78 -13.01 -0.91 5.21
C THR A 78 -11.79 -0.55 6.08
N MET A 79 -10.61 -1.10 5.77
CA MET A 79 -9.37 -0.82 6.50
C MET A 79 -8.75 0.54 6.15
N GLY A 80 -9.14 1.16 5.06
CA GLY A 80 -8.66 2.50 4.68
C GLY A 80 -8.89 3.55 5.78
N VAL A 81 -10.06 3.54 6.44
CA VAL A 81 -10.39 4.48 7.52
C VAL A 81 -9.56 4.21 8.79
N PRO A 82 -9.49 2.97 9.35
CA PRO A 82 -8.63 2.66 10.48
C PRO A 82 -7.16 3.00 10.23
N PHE A 83 -6.63 2.65 9.06
CA PHE A 83 -5.23 2.94 8.75
C PHE A 83 -4.98 4.43 8.49
N GLY A 84 -5.93 5.17 7.93
CA GLY A 84 -5.86 6.63 7.88
C GLY A 84 -5.66 7.24 9.26
N MET A 85 -6.40 6.79 10.27
CA MET A 85 -6.23 7.24 11.66
C MET A 85 -4.93 6.71 12.30
N ALA A 86 -4.49 5.51 11.94
CA ALA A 86 -3.22 4.96 12.41
C ALA A 86 -2.02 5.79 11.90
N VAL A 87 -2.08 6.28 10.65
CA VAL A 87 -1.09 7.18 10.04
C VAL A 87 -0.88 8.44 10.88
N ASP A 88 -1.92 8.97 11.51
CA ASP A 88 -1.83 10.18 12.34
C ASP A 88 -1.09 9.93 13.67
N ARG A 89 -1.08 8.69 14.16
CA ARG A 89 -0.53 8.33 15.48
C ARG A 89 0.80 7.60 15.40
N TRP A 90 0.97 6.74 14.38
CA TRP A 90 2.12 5.85 14.23
C TRP A 90 3.15 6.40 13.23
N SER A 91 4.37 5.85 13.26
CA SER A 91 5.38 6.12 12.23
C SER A 91 4.87 5.62 10.86
N ARG A 92 4.78 6.52 9.88
CA ARG A 92 4.33 6.21 8.52
C ARG A 92 5.26 5.21 7.84
N ARG A 93 6.57 5.39 8.04
CA ARG A 93 7.58 4.43 7.56
C ARG A 93 7.32 3.03 8.10
N ASN A 94 7.13 2.90 9.42
CA ASN A 94 6.92 1.60 10.03
C ASN A 94 5.59 0.98 9.58
N LEU A 95 4.55 1.79 9.40
CA LEU A 95 3.26 1.33 8.89
C LEU A 95 3.39 0.78 7.46
N ILE A 96 4.16 1.47 6.58
CA ILE A 96 4.45 0.99 5.23
C ILE A 96 5.24 -0.33 5.28
N VAL A 97 6.28 -0.42 6.13
CA VAL A 97 7.07 -1.66 6.28
C VAL A 97 6.19 -2.82 6.73
N ILE A 98 5.37 -2.62 7.76
CA ILE A 98 4.44 -3.65 8.26
C ILE A 98 3.48 -4.07 7.13
N GLY A 99 2.89 -3.10 6.41
CA GLY A 99 2.02 -3.38 5.29
C GLY A 99 2.71 -4.25 4.23
N VAL A 100 3.91 -3.83 3.76
CA VAL A 100 4.70 -4.58 2.76
C VAL A 100 5.00 -6.00 3.22
N VAL A 101 5.46 -6.17 4.47
CA VAL A 101 5.78 -7.50 5.02
C VAL A 101 4.52 -8.36 5.13
N VAL A 102 3.42 -7.79 5.65
CA VAL A 102 2.16 -8.53 5.81
C VAL A 102 1.62 -9.01 4.47
N TRP A 103 1.51 -8.12 3.46
CA TRP A 103 0.97 -8.56 2.17
C TRP A 103 1.92 -9.53 1.45
N SER A 104 3.25 -9.31 1.51
CA SER A 104 4.20 -10.20 0.84
C SER A 104 4.19 -11.61 1.45
N LEU A 105 4.12 -11.72 2.78
CA LEU A 105 3.96 -13.01 3.44
C LEU A 105 2.61 -13.65 3.09
N ALA A 106 1.54 -12.86 3.05
CA ALA A 106 0.22 -13.36 2.67
C ALA A 106 0.18 -13.82 1.21
N THR A 107 0.88 -13.13 0.29
CA THR A 107 1.05 -13.55 -1.11
C THR A 107 1.82 -14.87 -1.19
N ALA A 108 2.88 -15.04 -0.40
CA ALA A 108 3.57 -16.33 -0.28
C ALA A 108 2.63 -17.43 0.25
N LEU A 109 1.79 -17.14 1.25
CA LEU A 109 0.77 -18.07 1.76
C LEU A 109 -0.29 -18.41 0.70
N CYS A 110 -0.62 -17.50 -0.24
CA CYS A 110 -1.45 -17.86 -1.39
C CYS A 110 -0.81 -18.98 -2.22
N GLY A 111 0.52 -18.95 -2.40
CA GLY A 111 1.27 -20.00 -3.08
C GLY A 111 1.36 -21.32 -2.32
N MET A 112 0.99 -21.34 -1.04
CA MET A 112 0.92 -22.57 -0.22
C MET A 112 -0.51 -23.09 -0.03
N ALA A 113 -1.50 -22.43 -0.62
CA ALA A 113 -2.90 -22.76 -0.41
C ALA A 113 -3.28 -24.04 -1.17
N GLU A 114 -3.89 -24.99 -0.46
CA GLU A 114 -4.40 -26.24 -1.01
C GLU A 114 -5.94 -26.27 -1.05
N THR A 115 -6.59 -25.23 -0.52
CA THR A 115 -8.06 -25.12 -0.46
C THR A 115 -8.52 -23.72 -0.79
N PHE A 116 -9.78 -23.59 -1.25
CA PHE A 116 -10.43 -22.29 -1.44
C PHE A 116 -10.36 -21.43 -0.18
N ALA A 117 -10.66 -22.00 0.99
CA ALA A 117 -10.69 -21.25 2.24
C ALA A 117 -9.30 -20.69 2.61
N ALA A 118 -8.23 -21.48 2.46
CA ALA A 118 -6.87 -21.03 2.70
C ALA A 118 -6.47 -19.89 1.76
N LEU A 119 -6.75 -20.04 0.45
CA LEU A 119 -6.46 -19.02 -0.55
C LEU A 119 -7.28 -17.75 -0.30
N PHE A 120 -8.57 -17.88 0.03
CA PHE A 120 -9.45 -16.76 0.33
C PHE A 120 -8.99 -15.97 1.55
N MET A 121 -8.63 -16.66 2.64
CA MET A 121 -8.12 -15.99 3.85
C MET A 121 -6.78 -15.32 3.61
N ALA A 122 -5.87 -15.94 2.85
CA ALA A 122 -4.61 -15.32 2.47
C ALA A 122 -4.84 -14.04 1.65
N ARG A 123 -5.77 -14.03 0.69
CA ARG A 123 -6.14 -12.84 -0.11
C ARG A 123 -6.75 -11.73 0.74
N ILE A 124 -7.52 -12.07 1.77
CA ILE A 124 -8.02 -11.11 2.76
C ILE A 124 -6.84 -10.39 3.46
N VAL A 125 -5.84 -11.16 3.91
CA VAL A 125 -4.66 -10.60 4.59
C VAL A 125 -3.82 -9.75 3.62
N VAL A 126 -3.68 -10.15 2.35
CA VAL A 126 -3.07 -9.29 1.31
C VAL A 126 -3.77 -7.94 1.26
N GLY A 127 -5.11 -7.92 1.17
CA GLY A 127 -5.91 -6.69 1.13
C GLY A 127 -5.69 -5.79 2.35
N VAL A 128 -5.60 -6.37 3.55
CA VAL A 128 -5.29 -5.64 4.79
C VAL A 128 -3.89 -5.01 4.73
N GLY A 129 -2.88 -5.76 4.32
CA GLY A 129 -1.50 -5.27 4.21
C GLY A 129 -1.38 -4.11 3.22
N GLU A 130 -1.97 -4.26 2.04
CA GLU A 130 -1.93 -3.22 1.00
C GLU A 130 -2.72 -1.96 1.36
N ALA A 131 -3.79 -2.08 2.16
CA ALA A 131 -4.57 -0.92 2.61
C ALA A 131 -3.77 0.06 3.48
N MET A 132 -2.64 -0.37 4.06
CA MET A 132 -1.75 0.49 4.84
C MET A 132 -0.92 1.43 3.96
N LEU A 133 -0.63 1.04 2.70
CA LEU A 133 0.35 1.72 1.85
C LEU A 133 -0.10 3.13 1.47
N SER A 134 -1.24 3.27 0.79
CA SER A 134 -1.66 4.56 0.20
C SER A 134 -1.84 5.68 1.22
N PRO A 135 -2.58 5.51 2.34
CA PRO A 135 -2.75 6.60 3.31
C PRO A 135 -1.41 6.99 3.96
N ALA A 136 -0.52 6.02 4.23
CA ALA A 136 0.78 6.30 4.82
C ALA A 136 1.70 7.04 3.84
N VAL A 137 1.72 6.66 2.56
CA VAL A 137 2.53 7.32 1.52
C VAL A 137 2.02 8.73 1.26
N HIS A 138 0.71 8.95 1.13
CA HIS A 138 0.16 10.28 0.90
C HIS A 138 0.52 11.24 2.04
N SER A 139 0.34 10.82 3.29
CA SER A 139 0.74 11.60 4.45
C SER A 139 2.25 11.85 4.51
N PHE A 140 3.05 10.85 4.14
CA PHE A 140 4.51 10.96 4.10
C PHE A 140 4.96 11.99 3.05
N LEU A 141 4.45 11.90 1.82
CA LEU A 141 4.81 12.81 0.73
C LEU A 141 4.38 14.24 1.01
N ALA A 142 3.22 14.45 1.68
CA ALA A 142 2.75 15.77 2.08
C ALA A 142 3.75 16.51 3.01
N ASP A 143 4.45 15.76 3.87
CA ASP A 143 5.48 16.33 4.75
C ASP A 143 6.88 16.36 4.12
N ALA A 144 7.14 15.49 3.11
CA ALA A 144 8.44 15.38 2.47
C ALA A 144 8.67 16.42 1.37
N TYR A 145 7.60 16.90 0.73
CA TYR A 145 7.68 17.84 -0.38
C TYR A 145 7.11 19.22 -0.04
N PRO A 146 7.73 20.31 -0.53
CA PRO A 146 7.14 21.64 -0.43
C PRO A 146 5.87 21.73 -1.28
N ALA A 147 4.92 22.58 -0.90
CA ALA A 147 3.60 22.68 -1.50
C ALA A 147 3.61 22.80 -3.05
N HIS A 148 4.54 23.57 -3.61
CA HIS A 148 4.65 23.76 -5.07
C HIS A 148 5.13 22.52 -5.84
N ARG A 149 5.68 21.48 -5.16
CA ARG A 149 6.16 20.23 -5.76
C ARG A 149 5.31 19.02 -5.38
N LEU A 150 4.47 19.14 -4.38
CA LEU A 150 3.66 18.05 -3.85
C LEU A 150 2.75 17.44 -4.92
N ALA A 151 2.05 18.29 -5.68
CA ALA A 151 1.15 17.81 -6.75
C ALA A 151 1.90 16.94 -7.77
N ARG A 152 3.12 17.35 -8.17
CA ARG A 152 3.96 16.55 -9.08
C ARG A 152 4.38 15.22 -8.46
N ALA A 153 4.79 15.22 -7.19
CA ALA A 153 5.17 13.97 -6.49
C ALA A 153 3.99 13.00 -6.39
N MET A 154 2.80 13.51 -6.05
CA MET A 154 1.56 12.72 -6.01
C MET A 154 1.20 12.15 -7.39
N SER A 155 1.31 12.96 -8.46
CA SER A 155 1.06 12.49 -9.83
C SER A 155 2.03 11.38 -10.24
N ILE A 156 3.33 11.50 -9.91
CA ILE A 156 4.33 10.44 -10.17
C ILE A 156 3.96 9.17 -9.40
N TYR A 157 3.59 9.28 -8.13
CA TYR A 157 3.14 8.13 -7.35
C TYR A 157 1.92 7.45 -7.97
N MET A 158 0.92 8.24 -8.39
CA MET A 158 -0.29 7.73 -9.03
C MET A 158 -0.05 7.06 -10.40
N LEU A 159 1.00 7.46 -11.15
CA LEU A 159 1.40 6.74 -12.35
C LEU A 159 1.75 5.27 -12.08
N GLY A 160 2.11 4.94 -10.84
CA GLY A 160 2.33 3.56 -10.42
C GLY A 160 1.15 2.63 -10.68
N ILE A 161 -0.08 3.13 -10.70
CA ILE A 161 -1.28 2.36 -11.06
C ILE A 161 -1.17 1.87 -12.51
N THR A 162 -1.02 2.80 -13.44
CA THR A 162 -1.02 2.49 -14.88
C THR A 162 0.25 1.73 -15.28
N VAL A 163 1.41 2.20 -14.82
CA VAL A 163 2.69 1.55 -15.10
C VAL A 163 2.74 0.17 -14.44
N GLY A 164 2.29 0.05 -13.18
CA GLY A 164 2.25 -1.20 -12.44
C GLY A 164 1.34 -2.23 -13.10
N SER A 165 0.15 -1.84 -13.53
CA SER A 165 -0.76 -2.74 -14.25
C SER A 165 -0.16 -3.23 -15.58
N GLY A 166 0.49 -2.34 -16.34
CA GLY A 166 1.16 -2.71 -17.59
C GLY A 166 2.34 -3.66 -17.37
N ILE A 167 3.20 -3.35 -16.40
CA ILE A 167 4.34 -4.20 -16.02
C ILE A 167 3.84 -5.54 -15.48
N ALA A 168 2.76 -5.55 -14.69
CA ALA A 168 2.16 -6.77 -14.16
C ALA A 168 1.75 -7.75 -15.27
N LEU A 169 1.11 -7.24 -16.34
CA LEU A 169 0.70 -8.07 -17.47
C LEU A 169 1.90 -8.66 -18.22
N ILE A 170 2.96 -7.87 -18.41
CA ILE A 170 4.15 -8.31 -19.14
C ILE A 170 4.97 -9.30 -18.29
N ILE A 171 5.38 -8.87 -17.08
CA ILE A 171 6.23 -9.69 -16.21
C ILE A 171 5.44 -10.86 -15.64
N GLY A 172 4.22 -10.61 -15.16
CA GLY A 172 3.36 -11.66 -14.61
C GLY A 172 3.05 -12.73 -15.65
N GLY A 173 2.64 -12.33 -16.86
CA GLY A 173 2.42 -13.25 -17.96
C GLY A 173 3.67 -14.05 -18.35
N SER A 174 4.84 -13.42 -18.35
CA SER A 174 6.12 -14.10 -18.63
C SER A 174 6.49 -15.10 -17.53
N VAL A 175 6.33 -14.74 -16.26
CA VAL A 175 6.59 -15.64 -15.12
C VAL A 175 5.64 -16.83 -15.17
N VAL A 176 4.36 -16.59 -15.42
CA VAL A 176 3.36 -17.66 -15.60
C VAL A 176 3.77 -18.62 -16.73
N ALA A 177 4.11 -18.09 -17.88
CA ALA A 177 4.50 -18.91 -19.04
C ALA A 177 5.77 -19.74 -18.77
N LEU A 178 6.77 -19.17 -18.10
CA LEU A 178 8.01 -19.86 -17.74
C LEU A 178 7.75 -21.00 -16.74
N ILE A 179 6.96 -20.75 -15.70
CA ILE A 179 6.65 -21.74 -14.68
C ILE A 179 5.77 -22.84 -15.25
N ALA A 180 4.80 -22.51 -16.10
CA ALA A 180 3.94 -23.50 -16.77
C ALA A 180 4.75 -24.45 -17.67
N GLN A 181 5.82 -23.97 -18.30
CA GLN A 181 6.73 -24.81 -19.12
C GLN A 181 7.65 -25.69 -18.27
N SER A 182 7.93 -25.30 -17.05
CA SER A 182 8.82 -26.04 -16.12
C SER A 182 8.15 -27.25 -15.47
N GLY A 183 6.82 -27.42 -15.60
CA GLY A 183 6.05 -28.45 -14.89
C GLY A 183 5.99 -28.18 -13.38
N THR A 184 5.81 -29.25 -12.58
CA THR A 184 5.82 -29.12 -11.13
C THR A 184 7.21 -28.70 -10.63
N THR A 185 7.27 -27.57 -9.92
CA THR A 185 8.52 -27.08 -9.32
C THR A 185 8.62 -27.58 -7.90
N SER A 186 9.65 -28.37 -7.58
CA SER A 186 9.92 -28.79 -6.20
C SER A 186 10.84 -27.80 -5.50
N LEU A 187 10.35 -27.19 -4.41
CA LEU A 187 11.17 -26.39 -3.50
C LEU A 187 11.59 -27.21 -2.30
N PRO A 188 12.86 -27.09 -1.82
CA PRO A 188 13.40 -27.94 -0.75
C PRO A 188 12.60 -27.91 0.57
N LEU A 189 11.87 -26.83 0.84
CA LEU A 189 11.12 -26.62 2.08
C LEU A 189 9.59 -26.78 1.93
N VAL A 190 9.07 -26.75 0.70
CA VAL A 190 7.61 -26.64 0.44
C VAL A 190 7.10 -27.85 -0.36
N GLY A 191 8.01 -28.68 -0.93
CA GLY A 191 7.63 -29.83 -1.74
C GLY A 191 7.34 -29.49 -3.21
N ALA A 192 6.54 -30.32 -3.87
CA ALA A 192 6.12 -30.10 -5.26
C ALA A 192 5.00 -29.06 -5.30
N LEU A 193 5.24 -27.95 -6.00
CA LEU A 193 4.29 -26.87 -6.18
C LEU A 193 3.68 -26.92 -7.57
N GLU A 194 2.39 -26.64 -7.64
CA GLU A 194 1.70 -26.33 -8.89
C GLU A 194 2.26 -25.01 -9.50
N PRO A 195 2.26 -24.85 -10.81
CA PRO A 195 2.80 -23.64 -11.47
C PRO A 195 2.23 -22.33 -10.93
N TRP A 196 0.94 -22.29 -10.61
CA TRP A 196 0.29 -21.11 -10.04
C TRP A 196 0.77 -20.81 -8.62
N GLN A 197 1.03 -21.82 -7.81
CA GLN A 197 1.58 -21.68 -6.44
C GLN A 197 2.99 -21.08 -6.48
N ALA A 198 3.86 -21.64 -7.35
CA ALA A 198 5.20 -21.12 -7.56
C ALA A 198 5.20 -19.65 -8.03
N THR A 199 4.22 -19.26 -8.87
CA THR A 199 4.07 -17.88 -9.32
C THR A 199 3.83 -16.91 -8.16
N PHE A 200 2.96 -17.26 -7.21
CA PHE A 200 2.74 -16.43 -6.01
C PHE A 200 4.02 -16.30 -5.16
N MET A 201 4.80 -17.38 -5.03
CA MET A 201 6.08 -17.35 -4.31
C MET A 201 7.08 -16.38 -4.96
N VAL A 202 7.20 -16.43 -6.30
CA VAL A 202 8.09 -15.53 -7.05
C VAL A 202 7.64 -14.08 -6.93
N VAL A 203 6.34 -13.81 -7.01
CA VAL A 203 5.79 -12.45 -6.89
C VAL A 203 5.94 -11.89 -5.48
N ALA A 204 5.88 -12.73 -4.45
CA ALA A 204 6.06 -12.33 -3.06
C ALA A 204 7.52 -11.91 -2.73
N ALA A 205 8.51 -12.55 -3.37
CA ALA A 205 9.92 -12.39 -3.04
C ALA A 205 10.44 -10.93 -3.09
N PRO A 206 10.11 -10.10 -4.12
CA PRO A 206 10.53 -8.69 -4.16
C PRO A 206 10.05 -7.86 -2.97
N GLY A 207 8.98 -8.27 -2.28
CA GLY A 207 8.46 -7.58 -1.11
C GLY A 207 9.48 -7.45 0.01
N ALA A 208 10.32 -8.45 0.24
CA ALA A 208 11.39 -8.38 1.22
C ALA A 208 12.40 -7.26 0.89
N LEU A 209 12.79 -7.14 -0.38
CA LEU A 209 13.66 -6.06 -0.84
C LEU A 209 13.00 -4.68 -0.66
N ILE A 210 11.73 -4.55 -1.04
CA ILE A 210 10.98 -3.30 -0.86
C ILE A 210 10.89 -2.94 0.63
N ALA A 211 10.61 -3.88 1.52
CA ALA A 211 10.58 -3.64 2.97
C ALA A 211 11.92 -3.11 3.48
N LEU A 212 13.04 -3.70 3.05
CA LEU A 212 14.38 -3.24 3.39
C LEU A 212 14.67 -1.83 2.86
N LEU A 213 14.26 -1.54 1.60
CA LEU A 213 14.41 -0.20 1.03
C LEU A 213 13.58 0.84 1.78
N VAL A 214 12.35 0.50 2.22
CA VAL A 214 11.52 1.39 3.03
C VAL A 214 12.16 1.65 4.40
N LEU A 215 12.81 0.67 5.02
CA LEU A 215 13.56 0.87 6.28
C LEU A 215 14.70 1.87 6.13
N MET A 216 15.33 1.96 4.94
CA MET A 216 16.37 2.97 4.66
C MET A 216 15.80 4.38 4.46
N VAL A 217 14.49 4.51 4.22
CA VAL A 217 13.83 5.81 4.09
C VAL A 217 13.76 6.48 5.46
N ARG A 218 14.31 7.70 5.56
CA ARG A 218 14.18 8.51 6.76
C ARG A 218 12.77 9.12 6.82
N GLU A 219 12.12 9.10 7.98
CA GLU A 219 10.80 9.73 8.15
C GLU A 219 10.91 11.25 8.31
N PRO A 220 10.12 12.05 7.54
CA PRO A 220 10.09 13.50 7.73
C PRO A 220 9.38 13.86 9.04
N SER A 221 9.79 14.98 9.65
CA SER A 221 9.06 15.52 10.79
C SER A 221 7.66 15.95 10.34
N ARG A 222 6.66 15.66 11.16
CA ARG A 222 5.28 16.08 10.88
C ARG A 222 5.19 17.61 10.90
N SER A 223 4.72 18.20 9.80
CA SER A 223 4.54 19.65 9.69
C SER A 223 3.21 20.11 10.30
N HIS A 224 2.24 19.21 10.44
CA HIS A 224 0.90 19.52 10.92
C HIS A 224 0.82 20.06 12.37
N ASN A 225 1.90 19.95 13.14
CA ASN A 225 1.93 20.41 14.54
C ASN A 225 2.58 21.80 14.73
N ALA A 226 2.91 22.54 13.67
CA ALA A 226 3.60 23.82 13.80
C ALA A 226 2.70 25.06 13.90
N GLY A 227 1.37 24.94 13.86
CA GLY A 227 0.53 26.16 13.79
C GLY A 227 -0.92 26.04 14.22
N GLY A 228 -1.35 24.97 14.84
CA GLY A 228 -2.74 24.85 15.30
C GLY A 228 -2.83 24.04 16.59
N ASN A 229 -3.66 24.48 17.53
CA ASN A 229 -4.06 23.72 18.71
C ASN A 229 -4.19 22.26 18.30
N ALA A 230 -3.49 21.37 18.99
CA ALA A 230 -3.64 19.91 18.85
C ALA A 230 -5.10 19.55 19.24
N SER A 231 -6.00 19.80 18.32
CA SER A 231 -7.36 19.25 18.38
C SER A 231 -7.15 17.75 18.39
N ALA A 232 -7.51 17.12 19.51
CA ALA A 232 -7.40 15.69 19.69
C ALA A 232 -7.93 15.00 18.42
N VAL A 233 -7.10 14.15 17.80
CA VAL A 233 -7.52 13.35 16.63
C VAL A 233 -8.86 12.72 16.97
N PRO A 234 -9.95 13.01 16.23
CA PRO A 234 -11.27 12.54 16.58
C PRO A 234 -11.26 11.02 16.68
N GLY A 235 -11.79 10.48 17.75
CA GLY A 235 -11.94 9.03 17.89
C GLY A 235 -12.84 8.46 16.80
N MET A 236 -12.71 7.16 16.48
CA MET A 236 -13.51 6.46 15.47
C MET A 236 -15.00 6.79 15.57
N GLY A 237 -15.55 6.83 16.81
CA GLY A 237 -16.96 7.17 17.03
C GLY A 237 -17.34 8.58 16.57
N ALA A 238 -16.44 9.57 16.71
CA ALA A 238 -16.66 10.93 16.23
C ALA A 238 -16.62 11.00 14.69
N VAL A 239 -15.71 10.24 14.07
CA VAL A 239 -15.61 10.13 12.59
C VAL A 239 -16.88 9.49 12.05
N LEU A 240 -17.29 8.35 12.58
CA LEU A 240 -18.51 7.66 12.15
C LEU A 240 -19.76 8.53 12.36
N ARG A 241 -19.86 9.22 13.49
CA ARG A 241 -20.96 10.16 13.75
C ARG A 241 -20.97 11.29 12.72
N ASN A 242 -19.83 11.85 12.38
CA ASN A 242 -19.74 12.94 11.38
C ASN A 242 -20.12 12.45 9.98
N LEU A 243 -19.67 11.26 9.58
CA LEU A 243 -20.06 10.61 8.33
C LEU A 243 -21.59 10.37 8.31
N TRP A 244 -22.16 9.90 9.40
CA TRP A 244 -23.61 9.65 9.48
C TRP A 244 -24.44 10.94 9.43
N ILE A 245 -24.02 11.99 10.14
CA ILE A 245 -24.68 13.30 10.10
C ILE A 245 -24.63 13.91 8.70
N ASN A 246 -23.48 13.82 8.04
CA ASN A 246 -23.25 14.41 6.71
C ASN A 246 -23.47 13.41 5.55
N ARG A 247 -24.13 12.27 5.79
CA ARG A 247 -24.31 11.21 4.78
C ARG A 247 -24.90 11.68 3.46
N ARG A 248 -25.81 12.69 3.49
CA ARG A 248 -26.42 13.24 2.27
C ARG A 248 -25.40 13.98 1.40
N ALA A 249 -24.46 14.71 2.01
CA ALA A 249 -23.38 15.39 1.28
C ALA A 249 -22.40 14.38 0.66
N PHE A 250 -22.07 13.30 1.37
CA PHE A 250 -21.20 12.25 0.84
C PHE A 250 -21.86 11.40 -0.24
N LEU A 251 -23.16 11.12 -0.15
CA LEU A 251 -23.92 10.40 -1.19
C LEU A 251 -24.18 11.24 -2.46
N ALA A 252 -24.09 12.56 -2.37
CA ALA A 252 -24.27 13.46 -3.53
C ALA A 252 -22.99 13.61 -4.38
N ILE A 253 -21.84 13.08 -3.93
CA ILE A 253 -20.54 13.15 -4.63
C ILE A 253 -20.32 11.90 -5.52
N HIS A 254 -21.14 10.88 -5.41
CA HIS A 254 -21.16 9.67 -6.22
C HIS A 254 -22.39 9.64 -7.13
#